data_938c3e629a7b8d9aa729f8b4c79923cb
#
_entry.id   938c3e629a7b8d9aa729f8b4c79923cb
#
_cell.length_a   1.000
_cell.length_b   1.000
_cell.length_c   1.000
_cell.angle_alpha   90.00
_cell.angle_beta   90.00
_cell.angle_gamma   90.00
#
_symmetry.space_group_name_H-M   'P 1'
#
loop_
_entity.id
_entity.type
_entity.pdbx_description
1 polymer ?
#
loop_
_entity_poly.entity_id
_entity_poly.type
_entity_poly.pdbx_seq_one_letter_code
_entity_poly.pdbx_strand_id
1 'polypeptide(L)'
;MKKFLFIALTLISCIQAGAREGLRSPSLCAFRPMYFIGGVPLEGPVNKSTAGFKFQFSVALPLWKSMAGREGLDLCFGYTQTSLWDFFDDSSPFRENVYAPGIYLSVPLERDNLLLGLEHKSNGRPMRGTSDDNYSRSVNYFFFEYGAFFHSGLVLKTNLHAGVGWYDEEFTQEVFWRFHGYADFTVGYHSDKWQMAATATPVFGPFGMNIDAGVARKIGSYSLFIQFNHGYGEALSDWVRGYHPASFLRLGILIGNLL
;
A
#
# COMPACT_ATOMS: atom_id res chain seq x y z
N MET A 1 6.93 -22.51 7.03
CA MET A 1 7.84 -21.37 6.89
C MET A 1 8.77 -21.45 5.67
N LYS A 2 9.60 -22.50 5.47
CA LYS A 2 10.52 -22.58 4.31
C LYS A 2 9.85 -22.47 2.93
N LYS A 3 8.61 -22.94 2.76
CA LYS A 3 7.88 -22.93 1.48
C LYS A 3 7.39 -21.51 1.09
N PHE A 4 7.00 -20.66 2.03
CA PHE A 4 6.55 -19.28 1.75
C PHE A 4 7.70 -18.36 1.36
N LEU A 5 8.85 -18.49 2.01
CA LEU A 5 10.05 -17.71 1.66
C LEU A 5 10.55 -18.07 0.25
N PHE A 6 10.42 -19.35 -0.13
CA PHE A 6 10.80 -19.83 -1.46
C PHE A 6 9.87 -19.28 -2.56
N ILE A 7 8.57 -19.22 -2.32
CA ILE A 7 7.58 -18.64 -3.26
C ILE A 7 7.83 -17.13 -3.43
N ALA A 8 8.07 -16.39 -2.37
CA ALA A 8 8.38 -14.96 -2.44
C ALA A 8 9.68 -14.69 -3.22
N LEU A 9 10.73 -15.46 -2.98
CA LEU A 9 12.00 -15.37 -3.71
C LEU A 9 11.87 -15.76 -5.18
N THR A 10 11.05 -16.76 -5.51
CA THR A 10 10.80 -17.19 -6.90
C THR A 10 9.98 -16.15 -7.67
N LEU A 11 8.97 -15.53 -7.05
CA LEU A 11 8.23 -14.42 -7.65
C LEU A 11 9.11 -13.20 -7.92
N ILE A 12 10.02 -12.86 -6.99
CA ILE A 12 10.99 -11.77 -7.17
C ILE A 12 11.93 -12.05 -8.35
N SER A 13 12.41 -13.28 -8.51
CA SER A 13 13.27 -13.66 -9.64
C SER A 13 12.52 -13.65 -10.99
N CYS A 14 11.23 -14.01 -11.03
CA CYS A 14 10.41 -13.93 -12.24
C CYS A 14 10.15 -12.49 -12.68
N ILE A 15 9.97 -11.55 -11.74
CA ILE A 15 9.79 -10.12 -12.06
C ILE A 15 11.08 -9.52 -12.64
N GLN A 16 12.26 -9.95 -12.16
CA GLN A 16 13.55 -9.50 -12.69
C GLN A 16 13.91 -10.13 -14.04
N ALA A 17 13.46 -11.35 -14.32
CA ALA A 17 13.70 -12.02 -15.60
C ALA A 17 12.88 -11.44 -16.75
N GLY A 18 11.64 -11.01 -16.50
CA GLY A 18 10.77 -10.38 -17.49
C GLY A 18 11.29 -9.03 -18.02
N ALA A 19 12.23 -8.40 -17.33
CA ALA A 19 12.85 -7.13 -17.75
C ALA A 19 13.96 -7.30 -18.79
N ARG A 20 14.34 -8.54 -19.16
CA ARG A 20 15.53 -8.78 -20.00
C ARG A 20 15.27 -9.32 -21.41
N GLU A 21 14.08 -9.77 -21.77
CA GLU A 21 13.85 -10.32 -23.10
C GLU A 21 12.50 -9.90 -23.69
N GLY A 22 12.54 -9.39 -24.91
CA GLY A 22 11.44 -8.86 -25.70
C GLY A 22 10.37 -9.87 -26.16
N LEU A 23 9.82 -10.61 -25.23
CA LEU A 23 8.62 -11.42 -25.45
C LEU A 23 7.37 -10.60 -25.13
N ARG A 24 6.45 -10.51 -26.10
CA ARG A 24 5.13 -9.88 -26.02
C ARG A 24 4.17 -10.61 -25.06
N SER A 25 4.61 -10.93 -23.86
CA SER A 25 3.74 -11.38 -22.77
C SER A 25 3.25 -10.19 -21.98
N PRO A 26 2.05 -10.20 -21.40
CA PRO A 26 1.63 -9.19 -20.46
C PRO A 26 2.62 -9.19 -19.30
N SER A 27 3.58 -8.26 -19.31
CA SER A 27 4.61 -8.20 -18.29
C SER A 27 4.00 -7.63 -17.02
N LEU A 28 4.02 -8.41 -15.95
CA LEU A 28 3.76 -7.93 -14.61
C LEU A 28 4.71 -6.77 -14.29
N CYS A 29 4.16 -5.65 -13.86
CA CYS A 29 4.93 -4.50 -13.38
C CYS A 29 4.61 -4.20 -11.93
N ALA A 30 5.47 -3.46 -11.25
CA ALA A 30 5.18 -2.94 -9.92
C ALA A 30 4.04 -1.91 -10.03
N PHE A 31 3.07 -1.98 -9.13
CA PHE A 31 1.94 -1.05 -9.08
C PHE A 31 2.11 -0.03 -7.95
N ARG A 32 2.43 -0.50 -6.75
CA ARG A 32 2.74 0.29 -5.56
C ARG A 32 4.07 -0.18 -4.97
N PRO A 33 4.67 0.54 -4.01
CA PRO A 33 5.90 0.10 -3.36
C PRO A 33 5.84 -1.34 -2.85
N MET A 34 6.90 -2.11 -3.06
CA MET A 34 7.06 -3.46 -2.49
C MET A 34 8.16 -3.43 -1.45
N TYR A 35 7.85 -3.82 -0.22
CA TYR A 35 8.80 -3.77 0.87
C TYR A 35 8.59 -4.90 1.88
N PHE A 36 9.65 -5.19 2.64
CA PHE A 36 9.64 -6.02 3.83
C PHE A 36 10.44 -5.29 4.91
N ILE A 37 9.77 -4.84 5.96
CA ILE A 37 10.31 -4.00 7.02
C ILE A 37 9.91 -4.52 8.39
N GLY A 38 10.82 -4.44 9.35
CA GLY A 38 10.56 -4.77 10.75
C GLY A 38 10.71 -3.54 11.62
N GLY A 39 9.97 -3.47 12.71
CA GLY A 39 10.07 -2.33 13.61
C GLY A 39 9.19 -2.42 14.83
N VAL A 40 9.07 -1.26 15.48
CA VAL A 40 8.49 -1.12 16.82
C VAL A 40 7.58 0.09 16.89
N PRO A 41 6.59 0.09 17.78
CA PRO A 41 5.87 1.31 18.13
C PRO A 41 6.80 2.32 18.80
N LEU A 42 6.52 3.61 18.62
CA LEU A 42 7.24 4.70 19.27
C LEU A 42 6.58 5.11 20.59
N GLU A 43 5.34 4.70 20.81
CA GLU A 43 4.59 4.91 22.02
C GLU A 43 4.30 3.57 22.70
N GLY A 44 4.41 3.55 24.04
CA GLY A 44 4.17 2.36 24.82
C GLY A 44 5.33 1.36 24.89
N PRO A 45 5.11 0.18 25.43
CA PRO A 45 6.18 -0.79 25.64
C PRO A 45 6.58 -1.47 24.33
N VAL A 46 7.89 -1.65 24.14
CA VAL A 46 8.43 -2.50 23.08
C VAL A 46 8.63 -3.91 23.63
N ASN A 47 7.86 -4.85 23.10
CA ASN A 47 7.92 -6.26 23.49
C ASN A 47 7.59 -7.18 22.33
N LYS A 48 7.52 -8.50 22.55
CA LYS A 48 7.27 -9.49 21.49
C LYS A 48 5.90 -9.34 20.78
N SER A 49 4.91 -8.74 21.43
CA SER A 49 3.57 -8.54 20.87
C SER A 49 3.40 -7.17 20.19
N THR A 50 4.36 -6.25 20.38
CA THR A 50 4.31 -4.90 19.80
C THR A 50 5.35 -4.68 18.70
N ALA A 51 6.46 -5.43 18.75
CA ALA A 51 7.44 -5.49 17.65
C ALA A 51 6.98 -6.48 16.60
N GLY A 52 7.14 -6.14 15.31
CA GLY A 52 6.70 -7.02 14.24
C GLY A 52 7.22 -6.62 12.88
N PHE A 53 6.78 -7.35 11.86
CA PHE A 53 7.07 -7.05 10.47
C PHE A 53 5.82 -6.50 9.77
N LYS A 54 6.09 -5.63 8.81
CA LYS A 54 5.13 -5.19 7.78
C LYS A 54 5.72 -5.50 6.43
N PHE A 55 4.93 -6.07 5.54
CA PHE A 55 5.34 -6.19 4.15
C PHE A 55 4.21 -5.85 3.21
N GLN A 56 4.59 -5.34 2.06
CA GLN A 56 3.68 -5.03 0.98
C GLN A 56 4.20 -5.67 -0.30
N PHE A 57 3.32 -6.36 -0.97
CA PHE A 57 3.50 -6.90 -2.31
C PHE A 57 2.49 -6.24 -3.24
N SER A 58 2.93 -5.77 -4.41
CA SER A 58 2.04 -5.07 -5.32
C SER A 58 2.45 -5.25 -6.76
N VAL A 59 1.49 -5.65 -7.60
CA VAL A 59 1.69 -5.91 -9.02
C VAL A 59 0.54 -5.38 -9.84
N ALA A 60 0.83 -5.03 -11.09
CA ALA A 60 -0.15 -4.73 -12.10
C ALA A 60 0.01 -5.63 -13.33
N LEU A 61 -1.10 -5.98 -13.92
CA LEU A 61 -1.21 -6.73 -15.16
C LEU A 61 -1.99 -5.89 -16.17
N PRO A 62 -1.37 -5.44 -17.26
CA PRO A 62 -2.12 -4.79 -18.35
C PRO A 62 -3.08 -5.77 -19.00
N LEU A 63 -4.37 -5.47 -18.93
CA LEU A 63 -5.44 -6.24 -19.57
C LEU A 63 -5.63 -5.80 -21.03
N TRP A 64 -5.47 -4.51 -21.28
CA TRP A 64 -5.54 -3.92 -22.63
C TRP A 64 -4.52 -2.79 -22.74
N LYS A 65 -3.55 -2.94 -23.62
CA LYS A 65 -2.49 -1.96 -23.89
C LYS A 65 -2.84 -1.06 -25.05
N SER A 66 -2.36 0.18 -24.98
CA SER A 66 -2.46 1.18 -26.07
C SER A 66 -3.90 1.33 -26.59
N MET A 67 -4.85 1.50 -25.67
CA MET A 67 -6.26 1.70 -26.02
C MET A 67 -6.42 2.86 -26.99
N ALA A 68 -7.31 2.71 -27.96
CA ALA A 68 -7.53 3.69 -29.04
C ALA A 68 -6.25 4.08 -29.80
N GLY A 69 -5.25 3.19 -29.88
CA GLY A 69 -3.97 3.45 -30.55
C GLY A 69 -3.03 4.42 -29.80
N ARG A 70 -3.35 4.76 -28.57
CA ARG A 70 -2.57 5.69 -27.75
C ARG A 70 -1.64 4.92 -26.81
N GLU A 71 -0.33 5.02 -27.04
CA GLU A 71 0.69 4.38 -26.18
C GLU A 71 0.57 4.88 -24.73
N GLY A 72 0.64 3.94 -23.79
CA GLY A 72 0.52 4.21 -22.35
C GLY A 72 -0.92 4.41 -21.84
N LEU A 73 -1.92 4.49 -22.73
CA LEU A 73 -3.32 4.44 -22.32
C LEU A 73 -3.72 2.98 -22.14
N ASP A 74 -3.58 2.48 -20.92
CA ASP A 74 -3.69 1.05 -20.62
C ASP A 74 -4.79 0.79 -19.58
N LEU A 75 -5.61 -0.25 -19.83
CA LEU A 75 -6.49 -0.81 -18.81
C LEU A 75 -5.71 -1.91 -18.08
N CYS A 76 -5.61 -1.78 -16.75
CA CYS A 76 -4.81 -2.67 -15.93
C CYS A 76 -5.64 -3.31 -14.82
N PHE A 77 -5.29 -4.53 -14.45
CA PHE A 77 -5.65 -5.14 -13.17
C PHE A 77 -4.49 -4.90 -12.20
N GLY A 78 -4.78 -4.32 -11.04
CA GLY A 78 -3.84 -4.13 -9.95
C GLY A 78 -4.16 -5.05 -8.78
N TYR A 79 -3.13 -5.52 -8.09
CA TYR A 79 -3.29 -6.23 -6.83
C TYR A 79 -2.24 -5.76 -5.85
N THR A 80 -2.68 -5.36 -4.67
CA THR A 80 -1.80 -5.03 -3.56
C THR A 80 -2.20 -5.86 -2.34
N GLN A 81 -1.22 -6.41 -1.66
CA GLN A 81 -1.39 -7.03 -0.36
C GLN A 81 -0.45 -6.38 0.64
N THR A 82 -1.01 -5.91 1.76
CA THR A 82 -0.24 -5.43 2.91
C THR A 82 -0.50 -6.36 4.08
N SER A 83 0.56 -6.81 4.74
CA SER A 83 0.46 -7.73 5.88
C SER A 83 1.21 -7.17 7.08
N LEU A 84 0.58 -7.21 8.23
CA LEU A 84 1.15 -6.92 9.54
C LEU A 84 1.36 -8.26 10.26
N TRP A 85 2.59 -8.56 10.64
CA TRP A 85 3.00 -9.85 11.15
C TRP A 85 3.65 -9.72 12.53
N ASP A 86 2.96 -10.22 13.55
CA ASP A 86 3.45 -10.26 14.94
C ASP A 86 4.42 -11.44 15.10
N PHE A 87 5.53 -11.37 14.36
CA PHE A 87 6.49 -12.46 14.19
C PHE A 87 7.09 -12.96 15.50
N PHE A 88 7.29 -12.08 16.47
CA PHE A 88 7.92 -12.39 17.74
C PHE A 88 6.94 -12.88 18.81
N ASP A 89 5.63 -12.80 18.53
CA ASP A 89 4.60 -13.28 19.44
C ASP A 89 4.43 -14.80 19.34
N ASP A 90 3.75 -15.37 20.32
CA ASP A 90 3.49 -16.81 20.39
C ASP A 90 2.70 -17.24 19.13
N SER A 91 3.19 -18.32 18.47
CA SER A 91 2.68 -18.81 17.18
C SER A 91 2.86 -17.87 15.99
N SER A 92 3.55 -16.73 16.14
CA SER A 92 3.84 -15.75 15.08
C SER A 92 2.63 -15.44 14.18
N PRO A 93 1.52 -14.91 14.72
CA PRO A 93 0.29 -14.72 13.96
C PRO A 93 0.40 -13.52 13.02
N PHE A 94 -0.32 -13.59 11.89
CA PHE A 94 -0.61 -12.37 11.13
C PHE A 94 -1.70 -11.58 11.87
N ARG A 95 -1.35 -10.36 12.30
CA ARG A 95 -2.30 -9.42 12.92
C ARG A 95 -3.37 -9.02 11.93
N GLU A 96 -2.94 -8.67 10.73
CA GLU A 96 -3.82 -8.26 9.65
C GLU A 96 -3.23 -8.62 8.29
N ASN A 97 -4.10 -8.94 7.34
CA ASN A 97 -3.78 -8.97 5.92
C ASN A 97 -4.81 -8.10 5.21
N VAL A 98 -4.35 -7.14 4.44
CA VAL A 98 -5.21 -6.29 3.61
C VAL A 98 -4.99 -6.68 2.15
N TYR A 99 -6.04 -7.13 1.50
CA TYR A 99 -6.07 -7.50 0.09
C TYR A 99 -6.75 -6.38 -0.70
N ALA A 100 -6.09 -5.88 -1.73
CA ALA A 100 -6.58 -4.76 -2.52
C ALA A 100 -6.48 -5.07 -4.04
N PRO A 101 -7.37 -5.91 -4.59
CA PRO A 101 -7.55 -6.02 -6.03
C PRO A 101 -8.28 -4.81 -6.59
N GLY A 102 -7.92 -4.39 -7.81
CA GLY A 102 -8.58 -3.28 -8.48
C GLY A 102 -8.41 -3.33 -10.00
N ILE A 103 -9.22 -2.54 -10.69
CA ILE A 103 -9.09 -2.28 -12.12
C ILE A 103 -8.91 -0.77 -12.29
N TYR A 104 -7.95 -0.38 -13.12
CA TYR A 104 -7.66 1.02 -13.35
C TYR A 104 -7.24 1.30 -14.79
N LEU A 105 -7.53 2.51 -15.22
CA LEU A 105 -7.05 3.11 -16.46
C LEU A 105 -5.80 3.94 -16.14
N SER A 106 -4.69 3.62 -16.80
CA SER A 106 -3.48 4.44 -16.80
C SER A 106 -3.56 5.39 -17.99
N VAL A 107 -3.46 6.68 -17.71
CA VAL A 107 -3.51 7.73 -18.74
C VAL A 107 -2.17 8.46 -18.74
N PRO A 108 -1.36 8.28 -19.81
CA PRO A 108 -0.08 8.97 -19.92
C PRO A 108 -0.30 10.45 -20.21
N LEU A 109 0.36 11.28 -19.47
CA LEU A 109 0.54 12.70 -19.74
C LEU A 109 2.03 12.92 -20.02
N GLU A 110 2.44 13.96 -20.72
CA GLU A 110 3.82 14.15 -21.19
C GLU A 110 4.93 13.75 -20.19
N ARG A 111 4.81 14.18 -18.95
CA ARG A 111 5.73 13.85 -17.85
C ARG A 111 5.02 13.29 -16.64
N ASP A 112 3.73 13.48 -16.60
CA ASP A 112 2.86 13.16 -15.49
C ASP A 112 2.14 11.84 -15.75
N ASN A 113 1.52 11.29 -14.74
CA ASN A 113 0.62 10.19 -14.91
C ASN A 113 -0.72 10.46 -14.21
N LEU A 114 -1.74 9.81 -14.72
CA LEU A 114 -3.07 9.82 -14.15
C LEU A 114 -3.57 8.38 -14.10
N LEU A 115 -4.04 7.96 -12.94
CA LEU A 115 -4.72 6.69 -12.75
C LEU A 115 -6.16 6.94 -12.31
N LEU A 116 -7.08 6.23 -12.93
CA LEU A 116 -8.51 6.25 -12.61
C LEU A 116 -8.94 4.81 -12.38
N GLY A 117 -9.49 4.47 -11.23
CA GLY A 117 -9.81 3.09 -10.98
C GLY A 117 -10.87 2.85 -9.92
N LEU A 118 -11.21 1.56 -9.82
CA LEU A 118 -12.03 0.99 -8.77
C LEU A 118 -11.17 -0.02 -8.02
N GLU A 119 -11.09 0.11 -6.71
CA GLU A 119 -10.36 -0.80 -5.84
C GLU A 119 -11.27 -1.35 -4.76
N HIS A 120 -11.13 -2.64 -4.49
CA HIS A 120 -11.69 -3.32 -3.34
C HIS A 120 -10.60 -3.51 -2.30
N LYS A 121 -10.84 -3.13 -1.04
CA LYS A 121 -9.99 -3.50 0.10
C LYS A 121 -10.75 -4.39 1.05
N SER A 122 -10.14 -5.52 1.46
CA SER A 122 -10.70 -6.37 2.49
C SER A 122 -9.61 -7.07 3.29
N ASN A 123 -9.90 -7.44 4.53
CA ASN A 123 -8.94 -8.17 5.36
C ASN A 123 -9.15 -9.70 5.33
N GLY A 124 -10.11 -10.20 4.56
CA GLY A 124 -10.35 -11.63 4.38
C GLY A 124 -10.74 -12.38 5.66
N ARG A 125 -11.14 -11.68 6.72
CA ARG A 125 -11.59 -12.31 7.96
C ARG A 125 -13.05 -12.76 7.83
N PRO A 126 -13.40 -13.89 8.44
CA PRO A 126 -14.80 -14.32 8.45
C PRO A 126 -15.63 -13.36 9.29
N MET A 127 -16.86 -13.09 8.85
CA MET A 127 -17.86 -12.43 9.65
C MET A 127 -18.26 -13.35 10.82
N ARG A 128 -18.11 -12.88 12.05
CA ARG A 128 -18.46 -13.65 13.26
C ARG A 128 -19.36 -12.81 14.17
N GLY A 129 -20.46 -13.39 14.56
CA GLY A 129 -21.37 -13.13 15.68
C GLY A 129 -21.72 -11.68 15.98
N THR A 130 -21.20 -11.14 17.06
CA THR A 130 -21.51 -9.80 17.57
C THR A 130 -20.48 -8.77 17.10
N SER A 131 -20.83 -7.47 17.16
CA SER A 131 -19.97 -6.35 16.77
C SER A 131 -18.58 -6.39 17.36
N ASP A 132 -18.45 -6.80 18.62
CA ASP A 132 -17.19 -6.78 19.36
C ASP A 132 -16.19 -7.88 18.90
N ASP A 133 -16.70 -8.96 18.28
CA ASP A 133 -15.90 -10.07 17.78
C ASP A 133 -15.77 -10.09 16.25
N ASN A 134 -16.45 -9.17 15.55
CA ASN A 134 -16.44 -9.12 14.12
C ASN A 134 -15.33 -8.20 13.60
N TYR A 135 -14.20 -8.78 13.22
CA TYR A 135 -13.04 -8.09 12.61
C TYR A 135 -13.05 -8.11 11.08
N SER A 136 -14.09 -8.66 10.45
CA SER A 136 -14.23 -8.67 8.98
C SER A 136 -14.50 -7.27 8.47
N ARG A 137 -13.67 -6.79 7.53
CA ARG A 137 -13.81 -5.45 6.95
C ARG A 137 -13.55 -5.48 5.46
N SER A 138 -14.41 -4.76 4.73
CA SER A 138 -14.20 -4.54 3.31
C SER A 138 -14.74 -3.16 2.90
N VAL A 139 -14.13 -2.59 1.89
CA VAL A 139 -14.52 -1.30 1.31
C VAL A 139 -14.27 -1.32 -0.19
N ASN A 140 -15.20 -0.74 -0.95
CA ASN A 140 -15.04 -0.48 -2.38
C ASN A 140 -14.99 1.04 -2.59
N TYR A 141 -14.10 1.50 -3.46
CA TYR A 141 -13.98 2.92 -3.75
C TYR A 141 -13.43 3.17 -5.14
N PHE A 142 -13.90 4.24 -5.75
CA PHE A 142 -13.21 4.84 -6.88
C PHE A 142 -12.01 5.62 -6.39
N PHE A 143 -10.92 5.58 -7.15
CA PHE A 143 -9.78 6.43 -6.90
C PHE A 143 -9.39 7.21 -8.16
N PHE A 144 -8.83 8.39 -7.91
CA PHE A 144 -8.22 9.28 -8.88
C PHE A 144 -6.83 9.63 -8.36
N GLU A 145 -5.77 9.15 -9.00
CA GLU A 145 -4.40 9.49 -8.64
C GLU A 145 -3.74 10.29 -9.75
N TYR A 146 -3.25 11.47 -9.41
CA TYR A 146 -2.43 12.31 -10.29
C TYR A 146 -1.03 12.43 -9.71
N GLY A 147 -0.01 12.18 -10.54
CA GLY A 147 1.39 12.31 -10.19
C GLY A 147 2.12 13.24 -11.14
N ALA A 148 2.69 14.32 -10.61
CA ALA A 148 3.55 15.28 -11.32
C ALA A 148 5.03 14.96 -11.03
N PHE A 149 5.83 14.82 -12.10
CA PHE A 149 7.24 14.45 -12.03
C PHE A 149 8.10 15.56 -12.63
N PHE A 150 8.99 16.12 -11.81
CA PHE A 150 9.85 17.25 -12.18
C PHE A 150 11.26 16.80 -12.49
N HIS A 151 11.95 17.52 -13.40
CA HIS A 151 13.35 17.23 -13.75
C HIS A 151 14.33 17.31 -12.56
N SER A 152 13.99 18.07 -11.52
CA SER A 152 14.76 18.15 -10.28
C SER A 152 14.74 16.86 -9.46
N GLY A 153 13.92 15.88 -9.83
CA GLY A 153 13.64 14.68 -9.05
C GLY A 153 12.50 14.87 -8.04
N LEU A 154 11.91 16.08 -7.93
CA LEU A 154 10.72 16.30 -7.12
C LEU A 154 9.53 15.56 -7.71
N VAL A 155 8.71 14.96 -6.86
CA VAL A 155 7.47 14.28 -7.21
C VAL A 155 6.35 14.81 -6.31
N LEU A 156 5.23 15.16 -6.91
CA LEU A 156 4.00 15.51 -6.19
C LEU A 156 2.90 14.55 -6.63
N LYS A 157 2.21 13.91 -5.68
CA LYS A 157 1.06 13.07 -5.99
C LYS A 157 -0.15 13.47 -5.16
N THR A 158 -1.32 13.34 -5.76
CA THR A 158 -2.61 13.45 -5.08
C THR A 158 -3.44 12.23 -5.43
N ASN A 159 -3.98 11.56 -4.43
CA ASN A 159 -4.89 10.44 -4.62
C ASN A 159 -6.21 10.75 -3.91
N LEU A 160 -7.30 10.81 -4.67
CA LEU A 160 -8.65 11.07 -4.16
C LEU A 160 -9.44 9.78 -4.13
N HIS A 161 -10.24 9.60 -3.08
CA HIS A 161 -11.03 8.41 -2.87
C HIS A 161 -12.51 8.74 -2.74
N ALA A 162 -13.36 7.97 -3.40
CA ALA A 162 -14.82 8.06 -3.26
C ALA A 162 -15.39 6.66 -3.02
N GLY A 163 -15.93 6.45 -1.84
CA GLY A 163 -16.53 5.16 -1.46
C GLY A 163 -17.72 4.79 -2.34
N VAL A 164 -17.83 3.50 -2.67
CA VAL A 164 -18.91 2.93 -3.50
C VAL A 164 -19.39 1.64 -2.88
N GLY A 165 -20.70 1.43 -2.85
CA GLY A 165 -21.30 0.13 -2.54
C GLY A 165 -21.73 -0.07 -1.10
N TRP A 166 -21.96 -1.34 -0.78
CA TRP A 166 -22.64 -1.79 0.42
C TRP A 166 -21.63 -2.00 1.54
N TYR A 167 -21.95 -1.47 2.70
CA TYR A 167 -21.20 -1.67 3.93
C TYR A 167 -22.12 -2.36 4.92
N ASP A 168 -21.54 -3.05 5.86
CA ASP A 168 -22.24 -3.60 7.00
C ASP A 168 -22.87 -2.46 7.83
N GLU A 169 -24.02 -2.67 8.48
CA GLU A 169 -24.74 -1.66 9.25
C GLU A 169 -23.88 -1.00 10.32
N GLU A 170 -22.91 -1.72 10.88
CA GLU A 170 -21.98 -1.23 11.90
C GLU A 170 -20.73 -0.57 11.33
N PHE A 171 -20.32 -0.94 10.11
CA PHE A 171 -19.18 -0.39 9.41
C PHE A 171 -19.65 0.51 8.27
N THR A 172 -20.02 1.72 8.62
CA THR A 172 -20.50 2.70 7.63
C THR A 172 -19.33 3.31 6.86
N GLN A 173 -19.61 3.77 5.63
CA GLN A 173 -18.66 4.56 4.85
C GLN A 173 -18.13 5.75 5.65
N GLU A 174 -19.01 6.42 6.40
CA GLU A 174 -18.67 7.58 7.21
C GLU A 174 -17.60 7.24 8.24
N VAL A 175 -17.73 6.12 8.96
CA VAL A 175 -16.75 5.68 9.96
C VAL A 175 -15.42 5.35 9.30
N PHE A 176 -15.41 4.60 8.19
CA PHE A 176 -14.18 4.26 7.48
C PHE A 176 -13.43 5.52 7.03
N TRP A 177 -14.11 6.39 6.27
CA TRP A 177 -13.47 7.59 5.71
C TRP A 177 -13.10 8.62 6.75
N ARG A 178 -13.78 8.63 7.90
CA ARG A 178 -13.42 9.49 9.02
C ARG A 178 -11.98 9.28 9.50
N PHE A 179 -11.47 8.04 9.46
CA PHE A 179 -10.16 7.66 9.96
C PHE A 179 -9.15 7.27 8.87
N HIS A 180 -9.62 6.95 7.68
CA HIS A 180 -8.76 6.64 6.54
C HIS A 180 -8.60 7.81 5.56
N GLY A 181 -9.49 8.81 5.61
CA GLY A 181 -9.42 10.02 4.78
C GLY A 181 -9.87 9.82 3.34
N TYR A 182 -10.25 10.93 2.70
CA TYR A 182 -10.72 10.96 1.30
C TYR A 182 -9.64 11.34 0.30
N ALA A 183 -8.47 11.80 0.78
CA ALA A 183 -7.41 12.29 -0.07
C ALA A 183 -6.04 12.05 0.55
N ASP A 184 -5.09 11.58 -0.27
CA ASP A 184 -3.67 11.51 0.08
C ASP A 184 -2.90 12.57 -0.69
N PHE A 185 -2.03 13.29 -0.01
CA PHE A 185 -1.10 14.25 -0.60
C PHE A 185 0.32 13.78 -0.34
N THR A 186 1.05 13.49 -1.40
CA THR A 186 2.43 13.01 -1.31
C THR A 186 3.39 14.01 -1.92
N VAL A 187 4.43 14.35 -1.18
CA VAL A 187 5.63 14.98 -1.69
C VAL A 187 6.77 13.98 -1.64
N GLY A 188 7.53 13.90 -2.71
CA GLY A 188 8.64 12.96 -2.79
C GLY A 188 9.82 13.50 -3.57
N TYR A 189 10.93 12.80 -3.46
CA TYR A 189 12.16 13.06 -4.19
C TYR A 189 12.73 11.75 -4.68
N HIS A 190 13.13 11.72 -5.95
CA HIS A 190 13.76 10.58 -6.59
C HIS A 190 15.09 10.98 -7.23
N SER A 191 16.12 10.19 -6.97
CA SER A 191 17.42 10.28 -7.63
C SER A 191 18.00 8.89 -7.86
N ASP A 192 19.16 8.79 -8.50
CA ASP A 192 19.83 7.51 -8.76
C ASP A 192 20.11 6.71 -7.48
N LYS A 193 20.33 7.39 -6.36
CA LYS A 193 20.74 6.79 -5.08
C LYS A 193 19.69 6.84 -3.99
N TRP A 194 18.81 7.84 -4.03
CA TRP A 194 17.87 8.12 -2.95
C TRP A 194 16.45 8.26 -3.46
N GLN A 195 15.53 7.73 -2.68
CA GLN A 195 14.10 7.96 -2.84
C GLN A 195 13.54 8.37 -1.48
N MET A 196 12.73 9.39 -1.46
CA MET A 196 12.07 9.90 -0.26
C MET A 196 10.62 10.19 -0.60
N ALA A 197 9.73 9.93 0.33
CA ALA A 197 8.32 10.28 0.20
C ALA A 197 7.75 10.61 1.57
N ALA A 198 6.85 11.57 1.60
CA ALA A 198 5.99 11.84 2.75
C ALA A 198 4.57 12.04 2.25
N THR A 199 3.66 11.23 2.77
CA THR A 199 2.23 11.28 2.48
C THR A 199 1.48 11.77 3.70
N ALA A 200 0.63 12.75 3.51
CA ALA A 200 -0.30 13.25 4.50
C ALA A 200 -1.73 12.97 4.03
N THR A 201 -2.51 12.31 4.87
CA THR A 201 -3.92 12.01 4.64
C THR A 201 -4.77 12.74 5.68
N PRO A 202 -5.45 13.85 5.34
CA PRO A 202 -6.37 14.51 6.26
C PRO A 202 -7.49 13.56 6.69
N VAL A 203 -7.77 13.52 7.98
CA VAL A 203 -8.82 12.68 8.57
C VAL A 203 -9.68 13.50 9.53
N PHE A 204 -10.88 13.02 9.82
CA PHE A 204 -11.84 13.69 10.70
C PHE A 204 -11.82 13.11 12.12
N GLY A 205 -10.81 12.32 12.46
CA GLY A 205 -10.54 11.86 13.82
C GLY A 205 -9.90 12.96 14.68
N PRO A 206 -9.74 12.72 16.00
CA PRO A 206 -9.18 13.71 16.91
C PRO A 206 -7.77 14.21 16.55
N PHE A 207 -6.95 13.39 15.91
CA PHE A 207 -5.60 13.78 15.48
C PHE A 207 -5.60 14.63 14.17
N GLY A 208 -6.61 14.44 13.31
CA GLY A 208 -6.78 15.23 12.08
C GLY A 208 -5.92 14.85 10.88
N MET A 209 -4.94 13.92 10.99
CA MET A 209 -4.06 13.54 9.88
C MET A 209 -3.42 12.16 10.11
N ASN A 210 -3.34 11.35 9.05
CA ASN A 210 -2.41 10.22 9.00
C ASN A 210 -1.15 10.66 8.23
N ILE A 211 0.01 10.19 8.66
CA ILE A 211 1.32 10.50 8.07
C ILE A 211 2.03 9.19 7.78
N ASP A 212 2.52 9.03 6.56
CA ASP A 212 3.46 7.97 6.18
C ASP A 212 4.68 8.62 5.52
N ALA A 213 5.87 8.39 6.06
CA ALA A 213 7.11 8.95 5.52
C ALA A 213 8.15 7.85 5.35
N GLY A 214 8.83 7.86 4.22
CA GLY A 214 9.81 6.87 3.86
C GLY A 214 11.08 7.45 3.26
N VAL A 215 12.22 6.85 3.59
CA VAL A 215 13.50 7.15 2.98
C VAL A 215 14.14 5.83 2.55
N ALA A 216 14.53 5.74 1.29
CA ALA A 216 15.16 4.57 0.72
C ALA A 216 16.49 4.95 0.05
N ARG A 217 17.54 4.15 0.34
CA ARG A 217 18.84 4.25 -0.30
C ARG A 217 19.10 3.02 -1.15
N LYS A 218 19.33 3.21 -2.44
CA LYS A 218 19.59 2.14 -3.39
C LYS A 218 20.90 1.42 -3.11
N ILE A 219 20.86 0.10 -3.05
CA ILE A 219 21.99 -0.81 -2.87
C ILE A 219 21.82 -1.96 -3.88
N GLY A 220 22.40 -1.80 -5.07
CA GLY A 220 22.21 -2.78 -6.15
C GLY A 220 20.77 -2.85 -6.66
N SER A 221 20.15 -4.03 -6.57
CA SER A 221 18.78 -4.29 -7.06
C SER A 221 17.69 -4.02 -6.04
N TYR A 222 18.02 -3.66 -4.81
CA TYR A 222 17.09 -3.29 -3.75
C TYR A 222 17.52 -2.00 -3.08
N SER A 223 16.71 -1.47 -2.18
CA SER A 223 17.05 -0.30 -1.36
C SER A 223 16.92 -0.64 0.12
N LEU A 224 17.83 -0.12 0.92
CA LEU A 224 17.63 -0.04 2.36
C LEU A 224 16.54 0.98 2.62
N PHE A 225 15.53 0.62 3.40
CA PHE A 225 14.32 1.41 3.55
C PHE A 225 13.97 1.63 5.02
N ILE A 226 13.71 2.88 5.37
CA ILE A 226 13.19 3.29 6.68
C ILE A 226 11.82 3.91 6.45
N GLN A 227 10.82 3.48 7.23
CA GLN A 227 9.47 4.02 7.23
C GLN A 227 9.12 4.53 8.63
N PHE A 228 8.58 5.73 8.68
CA PHE A 228 7.83 6.27 9.81
C PHE A 228 6.35 6.32 9.43
N ASN A 229 5.49 5.87 10.31
CA ASN A 229 4.04 5.96 10.15
C ASN A 229 3.43 6.51 11.44
N HIS A 230 2.48 7.42 11.33
CA HIS A 230 1.70 7.93 12.45
C HIS A 230 0.26 8.16 12.02
N GLY A 231 -0.69 7.73 12.81
CA GLY A 231 -2.10 7.97 12.60
C GLY A 231 -3.00 6.81 12.95
N TYR A 232 -4.19 6.84 12.39
CA TYR A 232 -5.22 5.82 12.58
C TYR A 232 -5.14 4.77 11.48
N GLY A 233 -5.50 3.53 11.83
CA GLY A 233 -5.90 2.58 10.84
C GLY A 233 -4.82 2.12 9.88
N GLU A 234 -3.67 1.70 10.38
CA GLU A 234 -2.72 0.94 9.57
C GLU A 234 -3.32 -0.39 9.09
N ALA A 235 -4.23 -0.96 9.89
CA ALA A 235 -5.05 -2.12 9.59
C ALA A 235 -6.52 -1.75 9.41
N LEU A 236 -7.26 -2.50 8.60
CA LEU A 236 -8.70 -2.28 8.41
C LEU A 236 -9.52 -2.59 9.68
N SER A 237 -8.98 -3.38 10.58
CA SER A 237 -9.64 -3.75 11.84
C SER A 237 -9.27 -2.87 13.04
N ASP A 238 -8.40 -1.87 12.87
CA ASP A 238 -7.92 -1.04 13.99
C ASP A 238 -9.04 -0.25 14.68
N TRP A 239 -10.09 0.11 13.96
CA TRP A 239 -11.23 0.82 14.52
C TRP A 239 -12.01 0.00 15.58
N VAL A 240 -12.01 -1.33 15.52
CA VAL A 240 -12.64 -2.23 16.52
C VAL A 240 -11.95 -2.11 17.87
N ARG A 241 -10.66 -1.75 17.88
CA ARG A 241 -9.83 -1.62 19.08
C ARG A 241 -9.90 -0.24 19.73
N GLY A 242 -10.78 0.62 19.23
CA GLY A 242 -10.82 2.03 19.60
C GLY A 242 -9.81 2.84 18.76
N TYR A 243 -10.25 4.00 18.30
CA TYR A 243 -9.45 4.86 17.40
C TYR A 243 -8.37 5.60 18.17
N HIS A 244 -7.25 4.92 18.43
CA HIS A 244 -6.06 5.55 18.97
C HIS A 244 -5.01 5.67 17.87
N PRO A 245 -4.50 6.89 17.59
CA PRO A 245 -3.39 7.03 16.68
C PRO A 245 -2.17 6.32 17.24
N ALA A 246 -1.40 5.68 16.40
CA ALA A 246 -0.17 5.00 16.79
C ALA A 246 0.97 5.38 15.85
N SER A 247 2.18 5.44 16.39
CA SER A 247 3.39 5.72 15.63
C SER A 247 4.27 4.49 15.57
N PHE A 248 4.86 4.24 14.40
CA PHE A 248 5.80 3.15 14.18
C PHE A 248 7.03 3.64 13.44
N LEU A 249 8.19 3.09 13.81
CA LEU A 249 9.43 3.21 13.07
C LEU A 249 9.86 1.82 12.61
N ARG A 250 10.08 1.66 11.30
CA ARG A 250 10.44 0.38 10.69
C ARG A 250 11.65 0.53 9.77
N LEU A 251 12.44 -0.54 9.68
CA LEU A 251 13.63 -0.64 8.84
C LEU A 251 13.59 -1.97 8.09
N GLY A 252 14.05 -1.97 6.85
CA GLY A 252 14.20 -3.18 6.04
C GLY A 252 14.56 -2.90 4.60
N ILE A 253 13.92 -3.59 3.68
CA ILE A 253 14.21 -3.51 2.25
C ILE A 253 12.99 -3.05 1.46
N LEU A 254 13.27 -2.23 0.44
CA LEU A 254 12.34 -1.83 -0.63
C LEU A 254 12.82 -2.44 -1.94
N ILE A 255 11.89 -2.97 -2.72
CA ILE A 255 12.11 -3.51 -4.06
C ILE A 255 11.38 -2.60 -5.06
N GLY A 256 12.12 -2.10 -6.06
CA GLY A 256 11.57 -1.14 -7.02
C GLY A 256 11.57 0.30 -6.48
N ASN A 257 10.47 1.00 -6.74
CA ASN A 257 10.34 2.42 -6.43
C ASN A 257 9.43 2.68 -5.24
N LEU A 258 9.73 3.74 -4.50
CA LEU A 258 8.91 4.24 -3.41
C LEU A 258 7.78 5.15 -3.93
N LEU A 259 7.99 5.79 -5.11
CA LEU A 259 7.14 6.78 -5.74
C LEU A 259 6.58 6.30 -7.09
#